data_c4f8982ea3b11c9c2872954b6f4c6677
#
_entry.id   c4f8982ea3b11c9c2872954b6f4c6677
#
_cell.length_a   1.000
_cell.length_b   1.000
_cell.length_c   1.000
_cell.angle_alpha   90.00
_cell.angle_beta   90.00
_cell.angle_gamma   90.00
#
_symmetry.space_group_name_H-M   'P 1'
#
loop_
_entity.id
_entity.type
_entity.pdbx_description
1 polymer ?
#
loop_
_entity_poly.entity_id
_entity_poly.type
_entity_poly.pdbx_seq_one_letter_code
_entity_poly.pdbx_strand_id
1 'polypeptide(L)'
;MTSNGWLQIALFSAIVILITRPLGWYMTRVFAGEWTPLRPLLRPVERFIYRCCGIDETEEQSWRTYAVAMLFFSVAGFVTLYALQRLQWYLPFNPQGQAGVEQVLAFNTSVSFVTNTNWQSYVPETTMGYFVQMMGLAVHNFVSAAVGIVLALVLIRGFARHEASGIGNFWVDLTRCMLYILLPASVVVALVFVWQGVPQNLSAYVDATTLEGAKQTIAQGPVASQEVIKVLGTNGGGFFNANSAHPYENPTALTNLAQMLLLIGIAAGLTNVLGRMVRDERQGWALFAVMSILCSLSV
;
A
#
# COMPACT_ATOMS: atom_id res chain seq x y z
N MET A 1 -12.79 -29.75 -1.71
CA MET A 1 -13.07 -28.64 -0.78
C MET A 1 -14.20 -29.02 0.17
N THR A 2 -14.12 -28.57 1.44
CA THR A 2 -15.19 -28.78 2.42
C THR A 2 -16.33 -27.77 2.22
N SER A 3 -17.54 -28.06 2.74
CA SER A 3 -18.66 -27.10 2.71
C SER A 3 -18.31 -25.77 3.36
N ASN A 4 -17.48 -25.80 4.43
CA ASN A 4 -16.98 -24.59 5.08
C ASN A 4 -16.06 -23.77 4.15
N GLY A 5 -15.20 -24.41 3.36
CA GLY A 5 -14.34 -23.70 2.39
C GLY A 5 -15.16 -22.98 1.32
N TRP A 6 -16.20 -23.62 0.79
CA TRP A 6 -17.11 -22.98 -0.16
C TRP A 6 -17.86 -21.80 0.45
N LEU A 7 -18.29 -21.90 1.71
CA LEU A 7 -18.94 -20.79 2.42
C LEU A 7 -18.00 -19.61 2.60
N GLN A 8 -16.73 -19.85 2.95
CA GLN A 8 -15.72 -18.78 3.09
C GLN A 8 -15.48 -18.07 1.76
N ILE A 9 -15.32 -18.80 0.65
CA ILE A 9 -15.16 -18.20 -0.68
C ILE A 9 -16.39 -17.38 -1.07
N ALA A 10 -17.59 -17.91 -0.85
CA ALA A 10 -18.84 -17.21 -1.15
C ALA A 10 -18.98 -15.91 -0.33
N LEU A 11 -18.71 -15.99 0.98
CA LEU A 11 -18.74 -14.83 1.87
C LEU A 11 -17.73 -13.75 1.45
N PHE A 12 -16.49 -14.15 1.20
CA PHE A 12 -15.43 -13.25 0.74
C PHE A 12 -15.83 -12.58 -0.58
N SER A 13 -16.27 -13.36 -1.57
CA SER A 13 -16.70 -12.81 -2.88
C SER A 13 -17.88 -11.86 -2.75
N ALA A 14 -18.85 -12.18 -1.90
CA ALA A 14 -19.99 -11.30 -1.63
C ALA A 14 -19.55 -9.96 -1.02
N ILE A 15 -18.63 -9.98 -0.04
CA ILE A 15 -18.10 -8.75 0.56
C ILE A 15 -17.35 -7.92 -0.49
N VAL A 16 -16.49 -8.54 -1.33
CA VAL A 16 -15.76 -7.83 -2.39
C VAL A 16 -16.74 -7.16 -3.37
N ILE A 17 -17.79 -7.85 -3.81
CA ILE A 17 -18.83 -7.29 -4.68
C ILE A 17 -19.50 -6.08 -4.00
N LEU A 18 -19.86 -6.21 -2.73
CA LEU A 18 -20.55 -5.16 -1.97
C LEU A 18 -19.70 -3.91 -1.79
N ILE A 19 -18.40 -4.04 -1.53
CA ILE A 19 -17.50 -2.90 -1.31
C ILE A 19 -17.06 -2.24 -2.63
N THR A 20 -17.09 -2.93 -3.76
CA THR A 20 -16.59 -2.44 -5.06
C THR A 20 -17.24 -1.13 -5.47
N ARG A 21 -18.56 -1.04 -5.42
CA ARG A 21 -19.31 0.14 -5.85
C ARG A 21 -19.14 1.37 -4.95
N PRO A 22 -19.28 1.28 -3.61
CA PRO A 22 -19.05 2.41 -2.73
C PRO A 22 -17.60 2.88 -2.72
N LEU A 23 -16.63 1.95 -2.78
CA LEU A 23 -15.22 2.31 -2.85
C LEU A 23 -14.89 3.01 -4.16
N GLY A 24 -15.32 2.48 -5.30
CA GLY A 24 -15.11 3.11 -6.60
C GLY A 24 -15.78 4.48 -6.72
N TRP A 25 -16.99 4.65 -6.16
CA TRP A 25 -17.65 5.95 -6.06
C TRP A 25 -16.82 6.96 -5.25
N TYR A 26 -16.32 6.54 -4.09
CA TYR A 26 -15.48 7.37 -3.26
C TYR A 26 -14.17 7.77 -3.97
N MET A 27 -13.46 6.80 -4.56
CA MET A 27 -12.23 7.03 -5.31
C MET A 27 -12.45 8.01 -6.47
N THR A 28 -13.53 7.84 -7.24
CA THR A 28 -13.87 8.75 -8.35
C THR A 28 -13.99 10.19 -7.88
N ARG A 29 -14.68 10.42 -6.76
CA ARG A 29 -14.84 11.76 -6.17
C ARG A 29 -13.54 12.36 -5.66
N VAL A 30 -12.71 11.53 -5.02
CA VAL A 30 -11.37 11.95 -4.57
C VAL A 30 -10.55 12.46 -5.74
N PHE A 31 -10.46 11.70 -6.81
CA PHE A 31 -9.66 12.06 -7.98
C PHE A 31 -10.27 13.21 -8.80
N ALA A 32 -11.57 13.36 -8.79
CA ALA A 32 -12.24 14.54 -9.36
C ALA A 32 -12.10 15.81 -8.52
N GLY A 33 -11.57 15.71 -7.29
CA GLY A 33 -11.51 16.84 -6.35
C GLY A 33 -12.86 17.28 -5.82
N GLU A 34 -13.87 16.40 -5.92
CA GLU A 34 -15.21 16.65 -5.42
C GLU A 34 -15.29 16.53 -3.89
N TRP A 35 -16.43 16.91 -3.35
CA TRP A 35 -16.67 16.78 -1.92
C TRP A 35 -16.68 15.31 -1.48
N THR A 36 -15.94 15.01 -0.40
CA THR A 36 -15.92 13.71 0.28
C THR A 36 -16.01 13.93 1.80
N PRO A 37 -16.46 12.94 2.59
CA PRO A 37 -16.57 13.08 4.05
C PRO A 37 -15.27 13.48 4.75
N LEU A 38 -14.11 13.09 4.23
CA LEU A 38 -12.80 13.40 4.80
C LEU A 38 -12.26 14.77 4.34
N ARG A 39 -12.87 15.39 3.34
CA ARG A 39 -12.40 16.66 2.77
C ARG A 39 -12.28 17.80 3.79
N PRO A 40 -13.22 18.04 4.71
CA PRO A 40 -13.09 19.11 5.68
C PRO A 40 -11.83 18.98 6.56
N LEU A 41 -11.46 17.73 6.90
CA LEU A 41 -10.30 17.44 7.75
C LEU A 41 -8.99 17.48 6.94
N LEU A 42 -8.96 16.91 5.75
CA LEU A 42 -7.72 16.67 4.99
C LEU A 42 -7.40 17.78 3.99
N ARG A 43 -8.37 18.58 3.57
CA ARG A 43 -8.15 19.70 2.63
C ARG A 43 -7.13 20.75 3.11
N PRO A 44 -7.08 21.14 4.39
CA PRO A 44 -6.03 22.02 4.87
C PRO A 44 -4.63 21.43 4.70
N VAL A 45 -4.46 20.12 4.96
CA VAL A 45 -3.20 19.40 4.78
C VAL A 45 -2.82 19.33 3.31
N GLU A 46 -3.77 18.97 2.44
CA GLU A 46 -3.59 18.95 0.99
C GLU A 46 -3.11 20.32 0.45
N ARG A 47 -3.77 21.41 0.84
CA ARG A 47 -3.39 22.77 0.45
C ARG A 47 -2.01 23.18 0.98
N PHE A 48 -1.69 22.75 2.20
CA PHE A 48 -0.36 22.99 2.78
C PHE A 48 0.73 22.32 1.96
N ILE A 49 0.55 21.03 1.59
CA ILE A 49 1.47 20.30 0.72
C ILE A 49 1.63 21.02 -0.63
N TYR A 50 0.53 21.39 -1.28
CA TYR A 50 0.58 22.09 -2.56
C TYR A 50 1.34 23.40 -2.47
N ARG A 51 1.10 24.19 -1.42
CA ARG A 51 1.83 25.45 -1.19
C ARG A 51 3.32 25.23 -0.96
N CYS A 52 3.71 24.26 -0.15
CA CYS A 52 5.11 23.95 0.13
C CYS A 52 5.86 23.43 -1.10
N CYS A 53 5.18 22.65 -1.95
CA CYS A 53 5.78 22.02 -3.13
C CYS A 53 5.58 22.83 -4.41
N GLY A 54 4.91 24.00 -4.38
CA GLY A 54 4.64 24.80 -5.56
C GLY A 54 3.73 24.12 -6.58
N ILE A 55 2.77 23.28 -6.12
CA ILE A 55 1.87 22.52 -6.97
C ILE A 55 0.64 23.37 -7.28
N ASP A 56 0.36 23.60 -8.57
CA ASP A 56 -0.91 24.16 -9.02
C ASP A 56 -1.90 23.02 -9.31
N GLU A 57 -2.96 22.94 -8.51
CA GLU A 57 -3.97 21.90 -8.65
C GLU A 57 -4.89 22.07 -9.87
N THR A 58 -4.84 23.21 -10.53
CA THR A 58 -5.63 23.53 -11.74
C THR A 58 -4.89 23.21 -13.04
N GLU A 59 -3.57 23.03 -12.97
CA GLU A 59 -2.74 22.70 -14.12
C GLU A 59 -2.88 21.24 -14.54
N GLU A 60 -3.28 21.00 -15.78
CA GLU A 60 -3.22 19.68 -16.41
C GLU A 60 -1.87 19.47 -17.10
N GLN A 61 -1.20 18.38 -16.77
CA GLN A 61 0.07 18.01 -17.37
C GLN A 61 -0.12 17.22 -18.66
N SER A 62 0.78 17.45 -19.61
CA SER A 62 0.93 16.55 -20.77
C SER A 62 1.39 15.17 -20.31
N TRP A 63 1.20 14.15 -21.13
CA TRP A 63 1.67 12.79 -20.80
C TRP A 63 3.19 12.73 -20.53
N ARG A 64 3.98 13.56 -21.22
CA ARG A 64 5.44 13.65 -21.03
C ARG A 64 5.79 14.24 -19.66
N THR A 65 5.17 15.35 -19.32
CA THR A 65 5.38 16.03 -18.03
C THR A 65 4.98 15.10 -16.87
N TYR A 66 3.84 14.41 -17.00
CA TYR A 66 3.37 13.45 -16.02
C TYR A 66 4.34 12.28 -15.85
N ALA A 67 4.79 11.68 -16.94
CA ALA A 67 5.76 10.59 -16.93
C ALA A 67 7.11 11.00 -16.32
N VAL A 68 7.62 12.18 -16.67
CA VAL A 68 8.87 12.72 -16.10
C VAL A 68 8.71 12.96 -14.59
N ALA A 69 7.60 13.54 -14.15
CA ALA A 69 7.32 13.74 -12.72
C ALA A 69 7.29 12.41 -11.95
N MET A 70 6.62 11.39 -12.49
CA MET A 70 6.58 10.05 -11.93
C MET A 70 7.97 9.39 -11.86
N LEU A 71 8.75 9.47 -12.94
CA LEU A 71 10.11 8.91 -12.96
C LEU A 71 11.03 9.63 -11.97
N PHE A 72 10.96 10.95 -11.90
CA PHE A 72 11.71 11.74 -10.92
C PHE A 72 11.36 11.32 -9.49
N PHE A 73 10.07 11.19 -9.17
CA PHE A 73 9.60 10.71 -7.87
C PHE A 73 10.15 9.31 -7.55
N SER A 74 10.10 8.40 -8.52
CA SER A 74 10.60 7.02 -8.36
C SER A 74 12.11 6.99 -8.14
N VAL A 75 12.89 7.77 -8.89
CA VAL A 75 14.35 7.87 -8.72
C VAL A 75 14.71 8.48 -7.35
N ALA A 76 13.99 9.54 -6.94
CA ALA A 76 14.18 10.14 -5.61
C ALA A 76 13.88 9.14 -4.50
N GLY A 77 12.80 8.37 -4.63
CA GLY A 77 12.45 7.27 -3.72
C GLY A 77 13.53 6.21 -3.66
N PHE A 78 14.03 5.76 -4.82
CA PHE A 78 15.12 4.79 -4.91
C PHE A 78 16.37 5.28 -4.16
N VAL A 79 16.83 6.49 -4.43
CA VAL A 79 18.03 7.05 -3.79
C VAL A 79 17.83 7.18 -2.27
N THR A 80 16.65 7.64 -1.85
CA THR A 80 16.31 7.76 -0.44
C THR A 80 16.33 6.41 0.28
N LEU A 81 15.65 5.40 -0.27
CA LEU A 81 15.59 4.07 0.34
C LEU A 81 16.96 3.41 0.36
N TYR A 82 17.74 3.53 -0.72
CA TYR A 82 19.11 3.04 -0.76
C TYR A 82 19.97 3.67 0.33
N ALA A 83 19.93 4.99 0.45
CA ALA A 83 20.69 5.72 1.47
C ALA A 83 20.29 5.31 2.90
N LEU A 84 18.99 5.20 3.19
CA LEU A 84 18.50 4.79 4.51
C LEU A 84 19.02 3.40 4.89
N GLN A 85 19.02 2.44 3.99
CA GLN A 85 19.54 1.09 4.23
C GLN A 85 21.06 1.09 4.45
N ARG A 86 21.81 1.86 3.66
CA ARG A 86 23.28 1.95 3.79
C ARG A 86 23.72 2.63 5.08
N LEU A 87 22.91 3.60 5.55
CA LEU A 87 23.23 4.43 6.70
C LEU A 87 22.56 3.96 8.00
N GLN A 88 21.83 2.82 7.98
CA GLN A 88 20.99 2.44 9.13
C GLN A 88 21.73 2.32 10.45
N TRP A 89 23.03 2.00 10.46
CA TRP A 89 23.84 1.97 11.68
C TRP A 89 23.83 3.32 12.44
N TYR A 90 23.76 4.42 11.70
CA TYR A 90 23.76 5.79 12.25
C TYR A 90 22.37 6.33 12.55
N LEU A 91 21.32 5.59 12.16
CA LEU A 91 19.95 6.04 12.31
C LEU A 91 19.37 5.65 13.68
N PRO A 92 18.41 6.44 14.21
CA PRO A 92 17.74 6.10 15.46
C PRO A 92 16.87 4.84 15.32
N PHE A 93 16.32 4.36 16.43
CA PHE A 93 15.43 3.20 16.48
C PHE A 93 16.05 1.93 15.86
N ASN A 94 17.31 1.67 16.20
CA ASN A 94 18.04 0.44 15.86
C ASN A 94 18.46 -0.33 17.13
N PRO A 95 17.50 -0.82 17.94
CA PRO A 95 17.80 -1.43 19.25
C PRO A 95 18.59 -2.74 19.13
N GLN A 96 18.56 -3.41 17.98
CA GLN A 96 19.33 -4.63 17.71
C GLN A 96 20.74 -4.34 17.19
N GLY A 97 21.11 -3.06 16.96
CA GLY A 97 22.42 -2.69 16.44
C GLY A 97 22.69 -3.22 15.02
N GLN A 98 21.68 -3.26 14.17
CA GLN A 98 21.82 -3.73 12.79
C GLN A 98 22.85 -2.89 12.02
N ALA A 99 23.81 -3.54 11.37
CA ALA A 99 24.81 -2.89 10.53
C ALA A 99 24.17 -2.33 9.24
N GLY A 100 24.89 -1.43 8.54
CA GLY A 100 24.46 -0.96 7.21
C GLY A 100 24.26 -2.14 6.26
N VAL A 101 23.11 -2.16 5.54
CA VAL A 101 22.78 -3.23 4.59
C VAL A 101 23.85 -3.32 3.50
N GLU A 102 24.20 -4.51 3.08
CA GLU A 102 25.18 -4.75 2.01
C GLU A 102 24.76 -4.00 0.72
N GLN A 103 25.74 -3.53 -0.06
CA GLN A 103 25.51 -2.62 -1.18
C GLN A 103 24.57 -3.19 -2.25
N VAL A 104 24.83 -4.43 -2.68
CA VAL A 104 24.03 -5.07 -3.74
C VAL A 104 22.62 -5.39 -3.23
N LEU A 105 22.52 -5.83 -1.98
CA LEU A 105 21.24 -6.10 -1.33
C LEU A 105 20.40 -4.81 -1.16
N ALA A 106 21.03 -3.71 -0.73
CA ALA A 106 20.35 -2.42 -0.61
C ALA A 106 19.86 -1.89 -1.97
N PHE A 107 20.67 -2.06 -3.03
CA PHE A 107 20.26 -1.72 -4.40
C PHE A 107 19.05 -2.56 -4.83
N ASN A 108 19.14 -3.87 -4.71
CA ASN A 108 18.08 -4.81 -5.05
C ASN A 108 16.77 -4.49 -4.32
N THR A 109 16.85 -4.29 -3.01
CA THR A 109 15.69 -3.93 -2.17
C THR A 109 15.07 -2.60 -2.61
N SER A 110 15.90 -1.60 -2.92
CA SER A 110 15.40 -0.27 -3.34
C SER A 110 14.67 -0.35 -4.68
N VAL A 111 15.19 -1.08 -5.66
CA VAL A 111 14.49 -1.33 -6.93
C VAL A 111 13.18 -2.05 -6.67
N SER A 112 13.20 -3.11 -5.89
CA SER A 112 12.03 -3.92 -5.57
C SER A 112 10.90 -3.09 -4.95
N PHE A 113 11.22 -2.27 -3.95
CA PHE A 113 10.20 -1.48 -3.23
C PHE A 113 9.68 -0.29 -4.04
N VAL A 114 10.53 0.37 -4.82
CA VAL A 114 10.10 1.49 -5.68
C VAL A 114 9.19 1.03 -6.81
N THR A 115 9.40 -0.17 -7.32
CA THR A 115 8.57 -0.75 -8.40
C THR A 115 7.31 -1.45 -7.91
N ASN A 116 7.00 -1.38 -6.62
CA ASN A 116 5.88 -2.08 -5.96
C ASN A 116 5.94 -3.61 -6.08
N THR A 117 7.10 -4.19 -6.36
CA THR A 117 7.28 -5.64 -6.42
C THR A 117 7.47 -6.23 -5.01
N ASN A 118 8.25 -5.57 -4.19
CA ASN A 118 8.49 -5.78 -2.75
C ASN A 118 8.99 -7.19 -2.36
N TRP A 119 9.51 -7.98 -3.28
CA TRP A 119 10.19 -9.22 -2.90
C TRP A 119 11.48 -8.92 -2.14
N GLN A 120 11.76 -9.75 -1.14
CA GLN A 120 12.85 -9.57 -0.20
C GLN A 120 13.80 -10.80 -0.26
N SER A 121 15.06 -10.57 -0.61
CA SER A 121 16.12 -11.58 -0.60
C SER A 121 16.93 -11.53 0.70
N TYR A 122 16.29 -11.18 1.81
CA TYR A 122 16.83 -11.05 3.15
C TYR A 122 15.73 -11.34 4.17
N VAL A 123 16.14 -11.52 5.43
CA VAL A 123 15.22 -11.68 6.57
C VAL A 123 15.08 -10.31 7.24
N PRO A 124 13.95 -9.59 7.06
CA PRO A 124 13.83 -8.19 7.49
C PRO A 124 14.04 -7.98 8.99
N GLU A 125 13.47 -8.86 9.82
CA GLU A 125 13.56 -8.80 11.27
C GLU A 125 14.99 -8.96 11.81
N THR A 126 15.92 -9.51 11.02
CA THR A 126 17.33 -9.64 11.40
C THR A 126 18.28 -8.77 10.58
N THR A 127 17.76 -8.00 9.63
CA THR A 127 18.57 -7.20 8.69
C THR A 127 18.28 -5.71 8.81
N MET A 128 17.02 -5.33 9.13
CA MET A 128 16.54 -3.95 9.08
C MET A 128 16.22 -3.41 10.47
N GLY A 129 16.82 -2.27 10.83
CA GLY A 129 16.42 -1.51 12.02
C GLY A 129 15.03 -0.87 11.85
N TYR A 130 14.36 -0.51 12.94
CA TYR A 130 12.99 0.02 12.91
C TYR A 130 12.85 1.31 12.11
N PHE A 131 13.86 2.18 12.13
CA PHE A 131 13.82 3.40 11.33
C PHE A 131 13.73 3.07 9.84
N VAL A 132 14.53 2.09 9.36
CA VAL A 132 14.50 1.65 7.97
C VAL A 132 13.18 0.94 7.65
N GLN A 133 12.66 0.12 8.58
CA GLN A 133 11.34 -0.52 8.43
C GLN A 133 10.21 0.52 8.26
N MET A 134 10.18 1.58 9.11
CA MET A 134 9.12 2.59 9.09
C MET A 134 9.32 3.63 7.97
N MET A 135 10.46 4.33 7.97
CA MET A 135 10.70 5.49 7.10
C MET A 135 11.26 5.09 5.73
N GLY A 136 11.79 3.89 5.63
CA GLY A 136 12.23 3.30 4.37
C GLY A 136 11.16 2.41 3.76
N LEU A 137 11.03 1.19 4.26
CA LEU A 137 10.23 0.15 3.63
C LEU A 137 8.72 0.45 3.66
N ALA A 138 8.15 0.77 4.83
CA ALA A 138 6.72 1.04 4.94
C ALA A 138 6.30 2.30 4.16
N VAL A 139 7.12 3.36 4.14
CA VAL A 139 6.88 4.54 3.29
C VAL A 139 6.87 4.14 1.81
N HIS A 140 7.82 3.30 1.37
CA HIS A 140 7.85 2.85 -0.03
C HIS A 140 6.71 1.92 -0.37
N ASN A 141 6.27 1.03 0.52
CA ASN A 141 5.04 0.27 0.35
C ASN A 141 3.84 1.19 0.09
N PHE A 142 3.79 2.32 0.78
CA PHE A 142 2.71 3.29 0.67
C PHE A 142 2.77 4.09 -0.64
N VAL A 143 3.93 4.68 -0.94
CA VAL A 143 4.06 5.58 -2.10
C VAL A 143 4.13 4.83 -3.42
N SER A 144 4.72 3.63 -3.48
CA SER A 144 4.74 2.82 -4.69
C SER A 144 3.36 2.32 -5.08
N ALA A 145 2.54 1.95 -4.09
CA ALA A 145 1.14 1.64 -4.30
C ALA A 145 0.35 2.83 -4.86
N ALA A 146 0.58 4.02 -4.28
CA ALA A 146 -0.04 5.25 -4.77
C ALA A 146 0.34 5.53 -6.23
N VAL A 147 1.61 5.36 -6.61
CA VAL A 147 2.07 5.48 -8.01
C VAL A 147 1.32 4.50 -8.91
N GLY A 148 1.18 3.23 -8.52
CA GLY A 148 0.43 2.24 -9.29
C GLY A 148 -1.04 2.63 -9.49
N ILE A 149 -1.71 3.12 -8.45
CA ILE A 149 -3.11 3.56 -8.51
C ILE A 149 -3.27 4.77 -9.43
N VAL A 150 -2.38 5.77 -9.35
CA VAL A 150 -2.49 6.95 -10.20
C VAL A 150 -2.15 6.64 -11.66
N LEU A 151 -1.28 5.67 -11.94
CA LEU A 151 -1.05 5.18 -13.30
C LEU A 151 -2.29 4.49 -13.87
N ALA A 152 -2.97 3.67 -13.09
CA ALA A 152 -4.25 3.09 -13.49
C ALA A 152 -5.30 4.19 -13.76
N LEU A 153 -5.34 5.24 -12.94
CA LEU A 153 -6.20 6.40 -13.14
C LEU A 153 -5.90 7.13 -14.45
N VAL A 154 -4.62 7.35 -14.79
CA VAL A 154 -4.22 7.97 -16.06
C VAL A 154 -4.65 7.11 -17.25
N LEU A 155 -4.47 5.81 -17.16
CA LEU A 155 -4.95 4.89 -18.19
C LEU A 155 -6.47 4.98 -18.37
N ILE A 156 -7.22 5.01 -17.28
CA ILE A 156 -8.68 5.19 -17.30
C ILE A 156 -9.06 6.54 -17.94
N ARG A 157 -8.36 7.63 -17.59
CA ARG A 157 -8.58 8.94 -18.22
C ARG A 157 -8.32 8.91 -19.72
N GLY A 158 -7.27 8.17 -20.15
CA GLY A 158 -6.96 7.97 -21.57
C GLY A 158 -8.09 7.28 -22.34
N PHE A 159 -8.78 6.32 -21.73
CA PHE A 159 -9.96 5.67 -22.33
C PHE A 159 -11.23 6.54 -22.26
N ALA A 160 -11.36 7.36 -21.23
CA ALA A 160 -12.57 8.15 -21.01
C ALA A 160 -12.61 9.47 -21.78
N ARG A 161 -11.46 9.99 -22.24
CA ARG A 161 -11.34 11.29 -22.91
C ARG A 161 -11.06 11.08 -24.40
N HIS A 162 -11.90 11.65 -25.28
CA HIS A 162 -11.73 11.52 -26.73
C HIS A 162 -10.65 12.44 -27.30
N GLU A 163 -10.55 13.68 -26.79
CA GLU A 163 -9.54 14.66 -27.17
C GLU A 163 -9.12 15.45 -25.95
N ALA A 164 -7.95 15.16 -25.40
CA ALA A 164 -7.46 15.87 -24.23
C ALA A 164 -5.97 16.25 -24.42
N SER A 165 -5.66 17.51 -24.23
CA SER A 165 -4.27 18.01 -24.18
C SER A 165 -3.54 17.62 -22.90
N GLY A 166 -4.27 17.28 -21.84
CA GLY A 166 -3.77 16.88 -20.53
C GLY A 166 -4.37 15.60 -19.99
N ILE A 167 -3.65 14.92 -19.12
CA ILE A 167 -4.05 13.65 -18.48
C ILE A 167 -4.25 13.77 -16.96
N GLY A 168 -4.20 14.99 -16.42
CA GLY A 168 -4.24 15.31 -15.01
C GLY A 168 -2.91 15.82 -14.51
N ASN A 169 -2.70 15.83 -13.19
CA ASN A 169 -1.47 16.29 -12.55
C ASN A 169 -0.97 15.20 -11.60
N PHE A 170 0.24 14.67 -11.85
CA PHE A 170 0.84 13.59 -11.08
C PHE A 170 0.89 13.90 -9.57
N TRP A 171 1.34 15.07 -9.21
CA TRP A 171 1.49 15.47 -7.81
C TRP A 171 0.16 15.60 -7.07
N VAL A 172 -0.86 16.10 -7.78
CA VAL A 172 -2.22 16.21 -7.25
C VAL A 172 -2.82 14.82 -7.07
N ASP A 173 -2.73 13.96 -8.08
CA ASP A 173 -3.27 12.61 -8.04
C ASP A 173 -2.58 11.78 -6.94
N LEU A 174 -1.24 11.85 -6.84
CA LEU A 174 -0.46 11.18 -5.83
C LEU A 174 -0.85 11.64 -4.41
N THR A 175 -0.91 12.95 -4.20
CA THR A 175 -1.28 13.53 -2.89
C THR A 175 -2.69 13.11 -2.49
N ARG A 176 -3.66 13.18 -3.39
CA ARG A 176 -5.04 12.75 -3.12
C ARG A 176 -5.13 11.26 -2.86
N CYS A 177 -4.44 10.43 -3.62
CA CYS A 177 -4.40 8.99 -3.41
C CYS A 177 -3.89 8.66 -2.00
N MET A 178 -2.76 9.26 -1.60
CA MET A 178 -2.18 9.04 -0.28
C MET A 178 -3.09 9.54 0.84
N LEU A 179 -3.52 10.80 0.80
CA LEU A 179 -4.23 11.44 1.91
C LEU A 179 -5.66 10.93 2.08
N TYR A 180 -6.39 10.71 1.00
CA TYR A 180 -7.83 10.41 1.08
C TYR A 180 -8.17 8.93 0.98
N ILE A 181 -7.31 8.13 0.34
CA ILE A 181 -7.59 6.70 0.12
C ILE A 181 -6.71 5.85 1.02
N LEU A 182 -5.39 5.90 0.84
CA LEU A 182 -4.48 4.97 1.52
C LEU A 182 -4.34 5.27 3.02
N LEU A 183 -4.07 6.52 3.40
CA LEU A 183 -3.81 6.88 4.78
C LEU A 183 -4.99 6.61 5.72
N PRO A 184 -6.23 7.04 5.42
CA PRO A 184 -7.36 6.78 6.31
C PRO A 184 -7.65 5.28 6.48
N ALA A 185 -7.59 4.52 5.38
CA ALA A 185 -7.78 3.08 5.43
C ALA A 185 -6.68 2.40 6.28
N SER A 186 -5.41 2.80 6.08
CA SER A 186 -4.28 2.25 6.85
C SER A 186 -4.42 2.54 8.35
N VAL A 187 -4.80 3.75 8.73
CA VAL A 187 -4.96 4.11 10.15
C VAL A 187 -6.06 3.28 10.81
N VAL A 188 -7.24 3.21 10.18
CA VAL A 188 -8.38 2.46 10.74
C VAL A 188 -8.05 0.99 10.90
N VAL A 189 -7.49 0.37 9.87
CA VAL A 189 -7.21 -1.08 9.91
C VAL A 189 -6.01 -1.39 10.81
N ALA A 190 -4.99 -0.51 10.90
CA ALA A 190 -3.89 -0.69 11.83
C ALA A 190 -4.37 -0.71 13.29
N LEU A 191 -5.33 0.15 13.65
CA LEU A 191 -5.95 0.12 15.00
C LEU A 191 -6.68 -1.22 15.25
N VAL A 192 -7.36 -1.76 14.24
CA VAL A 192 -8.00 -3.08 14.34
C VAL A 192 -6.94 -4.17 14.52
N PHE A 193 -5.82 -4.11 13.80
CA PHE A 193 -4.75 -5.10 13.91
C PHE A 193 -4.08 -5.06 15.27
N VAL A 194 -3.79 -3.87 15.81
CA VAL A 194 -3.30 -3.72 17.18
C VAL A 194 -4.29 -4.30 18.18
N TRP A 195 -5.58 -4.02 18.03
CA TRP A 195 -6.63 -4.62 18.87
C TRP A 195 -6.66 -6.15 18.79
N GLN A 196 -6.34 -6.73 17.63
CA GLN A 196 -6.25 -8.18 17.43
C GLN A 196 -4.91 -8.80 17.91
N GLY A 197 -3.99 -7.99 18.45
CA GLY A 197 -2.74 -8.46 19.02
C GLY A 197 -1.52 -8.39 18.11
N VAL A 198 -1.61 -7.74 16.94
CA VAL A 198 -0.44 -7.47 16.09
C VAL A 198 0.46 -6.44 16.80
N PRO A 199 1.76 -6.71 16.98
CA PRO A 199 2.66 -5.78 17.68
C PRO A 199 2.75 -4.42 17.01
N GLN A 200 2.77 -3.35 17.82
CA GLN A 200 3.02 -1.98 17.38
C GLN A 200 3.81 -1.25 18.48
N ASN A 201 5.10 -1.45 18.50
CA ASN A 201 5.99 -0.87 19.52
C ASN A 201 7.38 -0.59 18.95
N LEU A 202 8.26 -0.04 19.79
CA LEU A 202 9.67 0.22 19.46
C LEU A 202 10.62 -0.47 20.46
N SER A 203 10.12 -1.49 21.17
CA SER A 203 10.88 -2.25 22.13
C SER A 203 11.97 -3.10 21.45
N ALA A 204 13.06 -3.37 22.17
CA ALA A 204 14.04 -4.34 21.73
C ALA A 204 13.41 -5.75 21.67
N TYR A 205 14.02 -6.64 20.91
CA TYR A 205 13.63 -8.04 20.88
C TYR A 205 13.81 -8.69 22.26
N VAL A 206 12.98 -9.69 22.54
CA VAL A 206 12.97 -10.38 23.84
C VAL A 206 13.52 -11.79 23.64
N ASP A 207 14.59 -12.11 24.38
CA ASP A 207 15.09 -13.48 24.42
C ASP A 207 14.26 -14.31 25.40
N ALA A 208 13.77 -15.44 24.96
CA ALA A 208 13.00 -16.40 25.73
C ALA A 208 13.65 -17.78 25.66
N THR A 209 13.39 -18.60 26.67
CA THR A 209 13.80 -20.00 26.66
C THR A 209 12.54 -20.87 26.59
N THR A 210 12.49 -21.77 25.62
CA THR A 210 11.37 -22.70 25.45
C THR A 210 11.34 -23.72 26.60
N LEU A 211 10.23 -24.43 26.73
CA LEU A 211 10.10 -25.49 27.74
C LEU A 211 11.14 -26.61 27.57
N GLU A 212 11.59 -26.83 26.34
CA GLU A 212 12.63 -27.79 25.97
C GLU A 212 14.06 -27.25 26.19
N GLY A 213 14.21 -26.00 26.66
CA GLY A 213 15.49 -25.37 26.93
C GLY A 213 16.16 -24.69 25.73
N ALA A 214 15.50 -24.63 24.57
CA ALA A 214 16.03 -23.91 23.41
C ALA A 214 15.89 -22.39 23.59
N LYS A 215 16.87 -21.63 23.13
CA LYS A 215 16.80 -20.17 23.07
C LYS A 215 16.00 -19.71 21.85
N GLN A 216 15.10 -18.76 22.05
CA GLN A 216 14.30 -18.13 21.01
C GLN A 216 14.33 -16.62 21.18
N THR A 217 14.59 -15.88 20.11
CA THR A 217 14.44 -14.42 20.10
C THR A 217 13.08 -14.06 19.54
N ILE A 218 12.27 -13.37 20.33
CA ILE A 218 10.93 -12.90 19.98
C ILE A 218 11.07 -11.49 19.42
N ALA A 219 10.89 -11.35 18.11
CA ALA A 219 10.94 -10.04 17.47
C ALA A 219 9.75 -9.16 17.89
N GLN A 220 10.06 -7.87 18.06
CA GLN A 220 9.12 -6.81 18.38
C GLN A 220 9.20 -5.74 17.29
N GLY A 221 8.35 -4.73 17.33
CA GLY A 221 8.48 -3.60 16.42
C GLY A 221 7.16 -3.01 15.93
N PRO A 222 7.23 -2.08 14.97
CA PRO A 222 6.08 -1.41 14.36
C PRO A 222 5.41 -2.26 13.27
N VAL A 223 4.97 -3.47 13.65
CA VAL A 223 4.48 -4.50 12.72
C VAL A 223 3.12 -4.15 12.15
N ALA A 224 2.14 -3.77 12.99
CA ALA A 224 0.75 -3.57 12.56
C ALA A 224 0.61 -2.51 11.46
N SER A 225 1.30 -1.37 11.60
CA SER A 225 1.24 -0.30 10.59
C SER A 225 1.84 -0.75 9.26
N GLN A 226 2.99 -1.41 9.28
CA GLN A 226 3.64 -1.89 8.06
C GLN A 226 2.84 -3.00 7.39
N GLU A 227 2.27 -3.94 8.16
CA GLU A 227 1.46 -5.02 7.63
C GLU A 227 0.23 -4.49 6.89
N VAL A 228 -0.52 -3.56 7.50
CA VAL A 228 -1.69 -2.96 6.86
C VAL A 228 -1.33 -2.19 5.59
N ILE A 229 -0.26 -1.39 5.63
CA ILE A 229 0.22 -0.63 4.47
C ILE A 229 0.63 -1.60 3.35
N LYS A 230 1.38 -2.65 3.69
CA LYS A 230 1.84 -3.69 2.77
C LYS A 230 0.68 -4.38 2.05
N VAL A 231 -0.35 -4.81 2.77
CA VAL A 231 -1.47 -5.52 2.16
C VAL A 231 -2.41 -4.60 1.40
N LEU A 232 -2.67 -3.38 1.90
CA LEU A 232 -3.47 -2.38 1.20
C LEU A 232 -2.84 -1.93 -0.12
N GLY A 233 -1.50 -1.80 -0.13
CA GLY A 233 -0.72 -1.45 -1.31
C GLY A 233 -0.45 -2.62 -2.26
N THR A 234 -0.90 -3.84 -1.93
CA THR A 234 -0.61 -5.08 -2.67
C THR A 234 0.87 -5.35 -2.88
N ASN A 235 1.69 -4.96 -1.90
CA ASN A 235 3.15 -4.97 -2.00
C ASN A 235 3.77 -6.38 -1.87
N GLY A 236 3.51 -7.06 -0.77
CA GLY A 236 4.04 -8.40 -0.48
C GLY A 236 5.23 -8.44 0.48
N GLY A 237 6.21 -7.54 0.39
CA GLY A 237 7.33 -7.46 1.34
C GLY A 237 6.92 -6.76 2.65
N GLY A 238 7.22 -7.37 3.80
CA GLY A 238 6.76 -6.92 5.10
C GLY A 238 7.84 -6.90 6.18
N PHE A 239 7.38 -6.81 7.44
CA PHE A 239 8.25 -6.76 8.61
C PHE A 239 8.96 -8.11 8.85
N PHE A 240 8.23 -9.22 8.69
CA PHE A 240 8.77 -10.57 8.81
C PHE A 240 9.00 -11.21 7.43
N ASN A 241 10.02 -12.03 7.33
CA ASN A 241 10.29 -12.77 6.09
C ASN A 241 9.16 -13.75 5.72
N ALA A 242 8.52 -14.33 6.73
CA ALA A 242 7.36 -15.19 6.53
C ALA A 242 6.11 -14.44 6.05
N ASN A 243 6.18 -13.10 5.99
CA ASN A 243 5.06 -12.23 5.63
C ASN A 243 3.79 -12.53 6.45
N SER A 244 2.63 -12.34 5.85
CA SER A 244 1.33 -12.57 6.49
C SER A 244 1.10 -14.02 6.99
N ALA A 245 2.03 -14.94 6.78
CA ALA A 245 2.02 -16.26 7.42
C ALA A 245 2.61 -16.22 8.84
N HIS A 246 3.33 -15.15 9.22
CA HIS A 246 3.85 -15.01 10.57
C HIS A 246 2.73 -14.73 11.57
N PRO A 247 2.68 -15.42 12.74
CA PRO A 247 1.60 -15.24 13.73
C PRO A 247 1.46 -13.80 14.23
N TYR A 248 2.54 -13.01 14.23
CA TYR A 248 2.52 -11.61 14.65
C TYR A 248 2.04 -10.64 13.56
N GLU A 249 1.95 -11.05 12.32
CA GLU A 249 1.31 -10.27 11.26
C GLU A 249 -0.15 -10.68 11.06
N ASN A 250 -0.50 -11.94 11.34
CA ASN A 250 -1.83 -12.50 11.10
C ASN A 250 -2.30 -13.45 12.23
N PRO A 251 -2.57 -12.90 13.43
CA PRO A 251 -2.87 -13.73 14.62
C PRO A 251 -4.28 -14.34 14.63
N THR A 252 -5.23 -13.81 13.86
CA THR A 252 -6.65 -14.20 13.96
C THR A 252 -7.32 -14.37 12.60
N ALA A 253 -8.44 -15.07 12.58
CA ALA A 253 -9.27 -15.19 11.36
C ALA A 253 -9.80 -13.83 10.88
N LEU A 254 -10.01 -12.87 11.79
CA LEU A 254 -10.45 -11.52 11.43
C LEU A 254 -9.33 -10.74 10.72
N THR A 255 -8.08 -10.81 11.21
CA THR A 255 -6.94 -10.19 10.52
C THR A 255 -6.73 -10.81 9.16
N ASN A 256 -6.86 -12.13 9.03
CA ASN A 256 -6.74 -12.82 7.75
C ASN A 256 -7.81 -12.35 6.74
N LEU A 257 -9.07 -12.29 7.15
CA LEU A 257 -10.14 -11.78 6.29
C LEU A 257 -9.90 -10.32 5.89
N ALA A 258 -9.49 -9.48 6.85
CA ALA A 258 -9.18 -8.07 6.57
C ALA A 258 -8.04 -7.93 5.56
N GLN A 259 -6.96 -8.70 5.69
CA GLN A 259 -5.85 -8.71 4.74
C GLN A 259 -6.30 -9.08 3.33
N MET A 260 -7.10 -10.15 3.20
CA MET A 260 -7.64 -10.57 1.90
C MET A 260 -8.50 -9.46 1.25
N LEU A 261 -9.33 -8.77 2.05
CA LEU A 261 -10.18 -7.67 1.56
C LEU A 261 -9.36 -6.44 1.16
N LEU A 262 -8.30 -6.11 1.91
CA LEU A 262 -7.40 -5.01 1.57
C LEU A 262 -6.66 -5.26 0.27
N LEU A 263 -6.14 -6.47 0.06
CA LEU A 263 -5.41 -6.86 -1.15
C LEU A 263 -6.26 -6.68 -2.43
N ILE A 264 -7.55 -6.99 -2.38
CA ILE A 264 -8.41 -6.97 -3.58
C ILE A 264 -9.23 -5.68 -3.67
N GLY A 265 -9.50 -5.03 -2.53
CA GLY A 265 -10.48 -3.95 -2.46
C GLY A 265 -10.21 -2.78 -3.42
N ILE A 266 -8.97 -2.27 -3.45
CA ILE A 266 -8.61 -1.14 -4.33
C ILE A 266 -8.70 -1.55 -5.81
N ALA A 267 -8.21 -2.73 -6.19
CA ALA A 267 -8.29 -3.22 -7.55
C ALA A 267 -9.75 -3.37 -8.01
N ALA A 268 -10.60 -3.93 -7.16
CA ALA A 268 -12.04 -4.02 -7.39
C ALA A 268 -12.68 -2.61 -7.52
N GLY A 269 -12.33 -1.67 -6.63
CA GLY A 269 -12.78 -0.29 -6.71
C GLY A 269 -12.39 0.41 -8.01
N LEU A 270 -11.18 0.17 -8.53
CA LEU A 270 -10.71 0.74 -9.79
C LEU A 270 -11.53 0.30 -11.00
N THR A 271 -12.08 -0.91 -11.03
CA THR A 271 -12.99 -1.33 -12.10
C THR A 271 -14.25 -0.47 -12.12
N ASN A 272 -14.79 -0.12 -10.95
CA ASN A 272 -15.94 0.79 -10.85
C ASN A 272 -15.56 2.23 -11.20
N VAL A 273 -14.34 2.69 -10.84
CA VAL A 273 -13.81 4.00 -11.28
C VAL A 273 -13.80 4.09 -12.81
N LEU A 274 -13.31 3.03 -13.50
CA LEU A 274 -13.37 2.96 -14.95
C LEU A 274 -14.81 3.15 -15.46
N GLY A 275 -15.74 2.33 -14.99
CA GLY A 275 -17.14 2.39 -15.44
C GLY A 275 -17.77 3.78 -15.27
N ARG A 276 -17.47 4.46 -14.15
CA ARG A 276 -17.94 5.83 -13.90
C ARG A 276 -17.30 6.86 -14.81
N MET A 277 -16.00 6.78 -15.03
CA MET A 277 -15.28 7.75 -15.85
C MET A 277 -15.61 7.63 -17.34
N VAL A 278 -15.83 6.41 -17.84
CA VAL A 278 -16.31 6.19 -19.22
C VAL A 278 -17.82 6.37 -19.36
N ARG A 279 -18.53 6.70 -18.26
CA ARG A 279 -19.99 6.91 -18.22
C ARG A 279 -20.82 5.67 -18.59
N ASP A 280 -20.25 4.49 -18.40
CA ASP A 280 -20.92 3.20 -18.57
C ASP A 280 -20.49 2.22 -17.48
N GLU A 281 -21.26 2.15 -16.39
CA GLU A 281 -20.96 1.24 -15.28
C GLU A 281 -20.93 -0.25 -15.71
N ARG A 282 -21.55 -0.62 -16.85
CA ARG A 282 -21.52 -2.00 -17.37
C ARG A 282 -20.11 -2.41 -17.77
N GLN A 283 -19.31 -1.48 -18.32
CA GLN A 283 -17.90 -1.74 -18.66
C GLN A 283 -17.08 -2.05 -17.40
N GLY A 284 -17.27 -1.29 -16.34
CA GLY A 284 -16.62 -1.56 -15.05
C GLY A 284 -16.99 -2.95 -14.51
N TRP A 285 -18.26 -3.31 -14.52
CA TRP A 285 -18.72 -4.61 -14.07
C TRP A 285 -18.26 -5.76 -14.97
N ALA A 286 -18.18 -5.56 -16.30
CA ALA A 286 -17.64 -6.54 -17.23
C ALA A 286 -16.15 -6.84 -16.92
N LEU A 287 -15.35 -5.79 -16.69
CA LEU A 287 -13.95 -5.96 -16.30
C LEU A 287 -13.83 -6.67 -14.94
N PHE A 288 -14.63 -6.27 -13.95
CA PHE A 288 -14.69 -6.93 -12.65
C PHE A 288 -15.03 -8.43 -12.80
N ALA A 289 -16.00 -8.78 -13.61
CA ALA A 289 -16.41 -10.16 -13.85
C ALA A 289 -15.27 -10.99 -14.47
N VAL A 290 -14.59 -10.45 -15.49
CA VAL A 290 -13.43 -11.12 -16.11
C VAL A 290 -12.33 -11.38 -15.08
N MET A 291 -11.97 -10.38 -14.28
CA MET A 291 -10.96 -10.51 -13.23
C MET A 291 -11.38 -11.54 -12.18
N SER A 292 -12.66 -11.52 -11.77
CA SER A 292 -13.20 -12.46 -10.79
C SER A 292 -13.20 -13.91 -11.30
N ILE A 293 -13.55 -14.12 -12.58
CA ILE A 293 -13.51 -15.43 -13.23
C ILE A 293 -12.06 -15.95 -13.25
N LEU A 294 -11.11 -15.14 -13.69
CA LEU A 294 -9.71 -15.53 -13.74
C LEU A 294 -9.17 -15.86 -12.34
N CYS A 295 -9.52 -15.06 -11.32
CA CYS A 295 -9.18 -15.34 -9.94
C CYS A 295 -9.78 -16.68 -9.47
N SER A 296 -11.07 -16.92 -9.75
CA SER A 296 -11.77 -18.16 -9.34
C SER A 296 -11.22 -19.40 -10.03
N LEU A 297 -10.70 -19.28 -11.25
CA LEU A 297 -10.05 -20.41 -11.96
C LEU A 297 -8.66 -20.75 -11.38
N SER A 298 -8.08 -19.84 -10.58
CA SER A 298 -6.76 -20.00 -9.95
C SER A 298 -6.85 -20.61 -8.54
N VAL A 299 -8.05 -20.75 -7.99
CA VAL A 299 -8.35 -21.30 -6.66
C VAL A 299 -8.83 -22.74 -6.76
#